data_eee05ed7245a036de9af827eb4396b2e
#
_entry.id   eee05ed7245a036de9af827eb4396b2e
#
_cell.length_a   1.000
_cell.length_b   1.000
_cell.length_c   1.000
_cell.angle_alpha   90.00
_cell.angle_beta   90.00
_cell.angle_gamma   90.00
#
_symmetry.space_group_name_H-M   'P 1'
#
loop_
_entity.id
_entity.type
_entity.pdbx_description
1 polymer ?
#
loop_
_entity_poly.entity_id
_entity_poly.type
_entity_poly.pdbx_seq_one_letter_code
_entity_poly.pdbx_strand_id
1 'polypeptide(L)'
;MEAIRLRVNITGKDELQMEEPLSVQHLIDCSGISYGCKGGDVCDAVDYLIATNYRFVSETDYPSYASVKHITCQQQVQPKVNISIGRRLCEDFSKMEDILLRFIAHHGPVVASVDATVWKDYLGGVIRYNCDAGPKNHAVVLTGYNLTHNPPYYIVRNSWGSSFGDNGYLYIAIGNNLCGIADKVTLLFATYD
;
A
#
# COMPACT_ATOMS: atom_id res chain seq x y z
N MET A 1 0.99 -3.84 3.60
CA MET A 1 1.76 -5.08 3.61
C MET A 1 2.63 -5.19 2.36
N GLU A 2 2.08 -5.09 1.15
CA GLU A 2 2.83 -5.19 -0.10
C GLU A 2 3.98 -4.16 -0.22
N ALA A 3 3.76 -2.92 0.20
CA ALA A 3 4.80 -1.88 0.17
C ALA A 3 6.02 -2.25 1.04
N ILE A 4 5.81 -2.92 2.18
CA ILE A 4 6.88 -3.40 3.05
C ILE A 4 7.67 -4.50 2.33
N ARG A 5 6.98 -5.47 1.75
CA ARG A 5 7.59 -6.58 1.01
C ARG A 5 8.43 -6.09 -0.16
N LEU A 6 7.89 -5.19 -0.98
CA LEU A 6 8.60 -4.63 -2.13
C LEU A 6 9.83 -3.82 -1.70
N ARG A 7 9.77 -3.11 -0.57
CA ARG A 7 10.89 -2.34 -0.04
C ARG A 7 12.04 -3.21 0.44
N VAL A 8 11.75 -4.27 1.16
CA VAL A 8 12.76 -5.22 1.62
C VAL A 8 13.53 -5.81 0.44
N ASN A 9 12.85 -6.11 -0.67
CA ASN A 9 13.50 -6.62 -1.88
C ASN A 9 14.40 -5.59 -2.58
N ILE A 10 14.13 -4.28 -2.47
CA ILE A 10 14.89 -3.23 -3.17
C ILE A 10 16.17 -2.85 -2.41
N THR A 11 16.19 -2.95 -1.10
CA THR A 11 17.34 -2.50 -0.28
C THR A 11 18.53 -3.44 -0.29
N GLY A 12 18.47 -4.57 -1.00
CA GLY A 12 19.63 -5.36 -1.42
C GLY A 12 20.56 -5.91 -0.32
N LYS A 13 20.09 -5.97 0.91
CA LYS A 13 20.80 -6.72 1.94
C LYS A 13 20.30 -8.15 1.90
N ASP A 14 21.16 -8.98 1.32
CA ASP A 14 21.10 -10.44 1.29
C ASP A 14 19.71 -11.05 1.13
N GLU A 15 19.53 -11.79 0.04
CA GLU A 15 18.48 -12.77 -0.28
C GLU A 15 17.55 -13.20 0.87
N LEU A 16 16.92 -12.23 1.52
CA LEU A 16 15.79 -12.48 2.37
C LEU A 16 14.57 -12.70 1.46
N GLN A 17 14.54 -13.89 0.89
CA GLN A 17 13.33 -14.44 0.32
C GLN A 17 12.28 -14.46 1.43
N MET A 18 11.47 -13.39 1.52
CA MET A 18 10.20 -13.55 2.17
C MET A 18 9.40 -14.49 1.27
N GLU A 19 9.56 -15.78 1.48
CA GLU A 19 8.91 -16.84 0.71
C GLU A 19 7.39 -16.76 0.86
N GLU A 20 6.91 -16.15 1.94
CA GLU A 20 5.49 -16.09 2.28
C GLU A 20 4.96 -14.66 2.39
N PRO A 21 3.74 -14.38 1.89
CA PRO A 21 3.09 -13.09 2.09
C PRO A 21 2.75 -12.86 3.58
N LEU A 22 2.75 -11.60 3.98
CA LEU A 22 2.30 -11.20 5.32
C LEU A 22 0.78 -11.24 5.41
N SER A 23 0.26 -11.70 6.54
CA SER A 23 -1.18 -11.80 6.77
C SER A 23 -1.84 -10.42 6.84
N VAL A 24 -2.71 -10.15 5.90
CA VAL A 24 -3.60 -8.99 5.93
C VAL A 24 -4.69 -9.19 6.98
N GLN A 25 -5.17 -10.42 7.16
CA GLN A 25 -6.22 -10.75 8.11
C GLN A 25 -5.77 -10.50 9.56
N HIS A 26 -4.54 -10.87 9.91
CA HIS A 26 -3.98 -10.60 11.23
C HIS A 26 -3.96 -9.09 11.53
N LEU A 27 -3.62 -8.27 10.55
CA LEU A 27 -3.66 -6.82 10.71
C LEU A 27 -5.10 -6.32 10.91
N ILE A 28 -6.07 -6.83 10.17
CA ILE A 28 -7.49 -6.45 10.29
C ILE A 28 -8.03 -6.81 11.67
N ASP A 29 -7.75 -8.02 12.15
CA ASP A 29 -8.32 -8.54 13.39
C ASP A 29 -7.64 -7.99 14.66
N CYS A 30 -6.34 -7.69 14.58
CA CYS A 30 -5.51 -7.42 15.74
C CYS A 30 -5.04 -5.96 15.87
N SER A 31 -5.25 -5.10 14.87
CA SER A 31 -4.70 -3.73 14.93
C SER A 31 -5.46 -2.76 15.83
N GLY A 32 -6.63 -3.07 16.31
CA GLY A 32 -7.38 -2.27 17.29
C GLY A 32 -7.76 -0.82 16.90
N ILE A 33 -7.22 -0.29 15.80
CA ILE A 33 -7.42 1.10 15.33
C ILE A 33 -8.12 1.19 13.98
N SER A 34 -8.22 0.07 13.26
CA SER A 34 -9.03 0.00 12.05
C SER A 34 -10.46 -0.42 12.42
N TYR A 35 -11.43 0.12 11.72
CA TYR A 35 -12.81 -0.32 11.83
C TYR A 35 -13.05 -1.62 11.05
N GLY A 36 -11.99 -2.43 10.86
CA GLY A 36 -12.01 -3.64 10.05
C GLY A 36 -12.43 -3.34 8.61
N CYS A 37 -13.46 -4.04 8.12
CA CYS A 37 -13.99 -3.82 6.76
C CYS A 37 -14.69 -2.46 6.55
N LYS A 38 -14.85 -1.65 7.59
CA LYS A 38 -15.38 -0.28 7.45
C LYS A 38 -14.29 0.74 7.10
N GLY A 39 -13.04 0.29 6.98
CA GLY A 39 -11.92 1.13 6.59
C GLY A 39 -11.10 1.65 7.76
N GLY A 40 -10.27 2.64 7.47
CA GLY A 40 -9.35 3.26 8.43
C GLY A 40 -8.41 4.21 7.70
N ASP A 41 -7.56 4.87 8.46
CA ASP A 41 -6.50 5.73 7.95
C ASP A 41 -5.17 4.98 7.89
N VAL A 42 -4.45 5.10 6.76
CA VAL A 42 -3.16 4.42 6.58
C VAL A 42 -2.11 4.95 7.55
N CYS A 43 -2.08 6.26 7.78
CA CYS A 43 -1.10 6.86 8.68
C CYS A 43 -1.34 6.46 10.13
N ASP A 44 -2.60 6.46 10.57
CA ASP A 44 -2.98 6.01 11.93
C ASP A 44 -2.65 4.53 12.11
N ALA A 45 -2.91 3.71 11.08
CA ALA A 45 -2.55 2.29 11.09
C ALA A 45 -1.05 2.08 11.28
N VAL A 46 -0.22 2.84 10.55
CA VAL A 46 1.23 2.72 10.67
C VAL A 46 1.74 3.26 12.00
N ASP A 47 1.17 4.33 12.54
CA ASP A 47 1.51 4.82 13.88
C ASP A 47 1.27 3.78 14.96
N TYR A 48 0.15 3.07 14.87
CA TYR A 48 -0.14 1.96 15.77
C TYR A 48 0.91 0.85 15.65
N LEU A 49 1.27 0.45 14.44
CA LEU A 49 2.27 -0.60 14.21
C LEU A 49 3.62 -0.22 14.83
N ILE A 50 4.02 1.05 14.72
CA ILE A 50 5.24 1.58 15.32
C ILE A 50 5.11 1.61 16.85
N ALA A 51 4.04 2.20 17.38
CA ALA A 51 3.84 2.40 18.82
C ALA A 51 3.75 1.08 19.60
N THR A 52 3.21 0.04 18.97
CA THR A 52 3.05 -1.29 19.59
C THR A 52 4.21 -2.24 19.31
N ASN A 53 5.20 -1.80 18.54
CA ASN A 53 6.24 -2.70 17.99
C ASN A 53 5.61 -3.96 17.39
N TYR A 54 4.63 -3.73 16.50
CA TYR A 54 3.78 -4.78 15.96
C TYR A 54 4.59 -5.85 15.25
N ARG A 55 4.32 -7.10 15.57
CA ARG A 55 4.97 -8.26 14.98
C ARG A 55 4.10 -8.83 13.87
N PHE A 56 4.67 -8.93 12.69
CA PHE A 56 3.97 -9.47 11.52
C PHE A 56 3.92 -11.00 11.55
N VAL A 57 2.83 -11.53 11.02
CA VAL A 57 2.56 -12.96 10.88
C VAL A 57 2.43 -13.29 9.40
N SER A 58 2.84 -14.50 9.00
CA SER A 58 2.68 -14.95 7.62
C SER A 58 1.22 -15.26 7.29
N GLU A 59 0.86 -15.20 6.01
CA GLU A 59 -0.47 -15.61 5.53
C GLU A 59 -0.75 -17.09 5.80
N THR A 60 0.29 -17.94 5.83
CA THR A 60 0.16 -19.36 6.15
C THR A 60 -0.19 -19.59 7.61
N ASP A 61 0.38 -18.82 8.53
CA ASP A 61 0.11 -18.94 9.96
C ASP A 61 -1.20 -18.27 10.39
N TYR A 62 -1.67 -17.26 9.63
CA TYR A 62 -2.93 -16.55 9.87
C TYR A 62 -3.63 -16.25 8.54
N PRO A 63 -4.34 -17.23 7.97
CA PRO A 63 -4.93 -17.11 6.64
C PRO A 63 -6.08 -16.11 6.57
N SER A 64 -6.27 -15.53 5.39
CA SER A 64 -7.42 -14.69 5.09
C SER A 64 -8.70 -15.49 5.01
N TYR A 65 -9.76 -14.98 5.62
CA TYR A 65 -11.08 -15.62 5.59
C TYR A 65 -11.98 -14.95 4.55
N ALA A 66 -12.65 -15.78 3.74
CA ALA A 66 -13.55 -15.30 2.68
C ALA A 66 -14.86 -14.67 3.21
N SER A 67 -15.15 -14.74 4.50
CA SER A 67 -16.35 -14.19 5.10
C SER A 67 -16.06 -13.21 6.21
N VAL A 68 -16.77 -12.07 6.18
CA VAL A 68 -16.75 -11.01 7.22
C VAL A 68 -17.43 -11.53 8.49
N LYS A 69 -16.81 -12.47 9.19
CA LYS A 69 -17.16 -12.73 10.58
C LYS A 69 -16.25 -11.86 11.45
N HIS A 70 -16.83 -11.18 12.44
CA HIS A 70 -16.06 -10.57 13.52
C HIS A 70 -15.20 -11.65 14.16
N ILE A 71 -13.99 -11.78 13.70
CA ILE A 71 -13.02 -12.70 14.28
C ILE A 71 -12.25 -11.88 15.30
N THR A 72 -12.29 -12.34 16.53
CA THR A 72 -11.48 -11.80 17.61
C THR A 72 -10.02 -12.13 17.31
N CYS A 73 -9.12 -11.16 17.49
CA CYS A 73 -7.68 -11.38 17.36
C CYS A 73 -7.24 -12.66 18.07
N GLN A 74 -6.67 -13.59 17.32
CA GLN A 74 -6.13 -14.83 17.87
C GLN A 74 -4.72 -14.58 18.39
N GLN A 75 -4.59 -14.26 19.66
CA GLN A 75 -3.32 -13.90 20.32
C GLN A 75 -2.30 -15.05 20.42
N GLN A 76 -2.66 -16.26 20.02
CA GLN A 76 -1.81 -17.45 20.15
C GLN A 76 -0.84 -17.68 18.98
N VAL A 77 -0.96 -16.89 17.92
CA VAL A 77 -0.09 -17.05 16.74
C VAL A 77 1.24 -16.36 17.03
N GLN A 78 2.31 -17.15 17.06
CA GLN A 78 3.66 -16.62 17.26
C GLN A 78 4.16 -15.97 15.97
N PRO A 79 4.58 -14.71 15.99
CA PRO A 79 5.16 -14.07 14.82
C PRO A 79 6.51 -14.72 14.49
N LYS A 80 6.65 -15.18 13.25
CA LYS A 80 7.90 -15.74 12.72
C LYS A 80 8.64 -14.77 11.82
N VAL A 81 8.01 -13.64 11.49
CA VAL A 81 8.55 -12.65 10.57
C VAL A 81 9.20 -11.52 11.37
N ASN A 82 10.51 -11.38 11.24
CA ASN A 82 11.30 -10.39 11.95
C ASN A 82 11.37 -9.07 11.15
N ILE A 83 10.23 -8.44 10.93
CA ILE A 83 10.15 -7.11 10.32
C ILE A 83 9.53 -6.16 11.33
N SER A 84 10.18 -5.02 11.53
CA SER A 84 9.65 -3.89 12.27
C SER A 84 9.52 -2.65 11.40
N ILE A 85 8.55 -1.79 11.70
CA ILE A 85 8.43 -0.47 11.09
C ILE A 85 8.97 0.53 12.09
N GLY A 86 10.14 1.09 11.80
CA GLY A 86 10.79 2.02 12.71
C GLY A 86 10.35 3.48 12.52
N ARG A 87 9.88 3.86 11.34
CA ARG A 87 9.52 5.24 11.00
C ARG A 87 8.53 5.28 9.84
N ARG A 88 7.72 6.34 9.79
CA ARG A 88 6.89 6.72 8.66
C ARG A 88 7.04 8.19 8.28
N LEU A 89 6.62 8.52 7.05
CA LEU A 89 6.35 9.86 6.60
C LEU A 89 4.95 9.85 5.96
N CYS A 90 4.07 10.76 6.37
CA CYS A 90 2.75 10.97 5.79
C CYS A 90 2.67 12.41 5.30
N GLU A 91 2.61 12.60 3.99
CA GLU A 91 2.74 13.91 3.37
C GLU A 91 1.77 14.10 2.19
N ASP A 92 1.48 15.37 1.93
CA ASP A 92 0.78 15.84 0.74
C ASP A 92 1.81 16.28 -0.32
N PHE A 93 1.84 15.56 -1.42
CA PHE A 93 2.68 15.85 -2.58
C PHE A 93 1.89 16.41 -3.77
N SER A 94 0.62 16.78 -3.59
CA SER A 94 -0.27 17.22 -4.68
C SER A 94 0.27 18.39 -5.52
N LYS A 95 1.11 19.23 -4.90
CA LYS A 95 1.82 20.34 -5.56
C LYS A 95 3.30 20.06 -5.86
N MET A 96 3.78 18.86 -5.53
CA MET A 96 5.20 18.50 -5.55
C MET A 96 5.37 17.05 -6.03
N GLU A 97 4.65 16.65 -7.08
CA GLU A 97 4.71 15.28 -7.59
C GLU A 97 6.13 14.87 -8.05
N ASP A 98 6.96 15.83 -8.45
CA ASP A 98 8.38 15.58 -8.76
C ASP A 98 9.17 15.08 -7.54
N ILE A 99 8.84 15.59 -6.35
CA ILE A 99 9.44 15.11 -5.09
C ILE A 99 8.94 13.70 -4.78
N LEU A 100 7.65 13.40 -5.00
CA LEU A 100 7.11 12.05 -4.85
C LEU A 100 7.83 11.04 -5.75
N LEU A 101 8.10 11.39 -7.00
CA LEU A 101 8.86 10.54 -7.93
C LEU A 101 10.26 10.23 -7.39
N ARG A 102 10.95 11.22 -6.82
CA ARG A 102 12.27 11.02 -6.18
C ARG A 102 12.17 10.08 -4.98
N PHE A 103 11.13 10.23 -4.16
CA PHE A 103 10.90 9.31 -3.04
C PHE A 103 10.70 7.86 -3.52
N ILE A 104 9.87 7.65 -4.54
CA ILE A 104 9.67 6.32 -5.13
C ILE A 104 10.99 5.76 -5.67
N ALA A 105 11.79 6.57 -6.36
CA ALA A 105 13.07 6.17 -6.94
C ALA A 105 14.12 5.77 -5.88
N HIS A 106 14.21 6.54 -4.78
CA HIS A 106 15.26 6.34 -3.78
C HIS A 106 14.85 5.44 -2.62
N HIS A 107 13.57 5.41 -2.31
CA HIS A 107 13.05 4.70 -1.14
C HIS A 107 12.10 3.54 -1.49
N GLY A 108 11.81 3.32 -2.76
CA GLY A 108 10.91 2.26 -3.23
C GLY A 108 9.43 2.59 -3.08
N PRO A 109 8.57 1.56 -3.08
CA PRO A 109 7.12 1.72 -3.12
C PRO A 109 6.56 2.51 -1.94
N VAL A 110 5.48 3.26 -2.21
CA VAL A 110 4.76 4.06 -1.22
C VAL A 110 3.26 3.73 -1.24
N VAL A 111 2.57 3.95 -0.14
CA VAL A 111 1.11 3.80 -0.07
C VAL A 111 0.46 5.14 -0.37
N ALA A 112 -0.55 5.17 -1.22
CA ALA A 112 -1.34 6.36 -1.52
C ALA A 112 -2.82 6.11 -1.20
N SER A 113 -3.46 7.09 -0.57
CA SER A 113 -4.91 7.14 -0.42
C SER A 113 -5.52 7.87 -1.61
N VAL A 114 -6.53 7.29 -2.25
CA VAL A 114 -7.06 7.75 -3.53
C VAL A 114 -8.58 7.81 -3.54
N ASP A 115 -9.14 8.52 -4.50
CA ASP A 115 -10.53 8.33 -4.94
C ASP A 115 -10.55 7.32 -6.10
N ALA A 116 -11.05 6.12 -5.82
CA ALA A 116 -11.16 5.03 -6.79
C ALA A 116 -12.56 4.88 -7.39
N THR A 117 -13.43 5.87 -7.26
CA THR A 117 -14.85 5.79 -7.63
C THR A 117 -15.05 5.37 -9.09
N VAL A 118 -14.19 5.85 -9.99
CA VAL A 118 -14.28 5.54 -11.43
C VAL A 118 -13.48 4.31 -11.87
N TRP A 119 -12.76 3.66 -10.96
CA TRP A 119 -11.83 2.59 -11.34
C TRP A 119 -12.49 1.25 -11.64
N LYS A 120 -13.73 1.04 -11.20
CA LYS A 120 -14.49 -0.19 -11.48
C LYS A 120 -14.65 -0.47 -12.98
N ASP A 121 -14.61 0.57 -13.80
CA ASP A 121 -14.76 0.50 -15.25
C ASP A 121 -13.41 0.59 -15.99
N TYR A 122 -12.28 0.48 -15.26
CA TYR A 122 -10.95 0.55 -15.85
C TYR A 122 -10.63 -0.73 -16.63
N LEU A 123 -10.46 -0.59 -17.94
CA LEU A 123 -10.16 -1.67 -18.88
C LEU A 123 -8.70 -1.70 -19.34
N GLY A 124 -7.89 -0.73 -18.93
CA GLY A 124 -6.50 -0.60 -19.32
C GLY A 124 -6.12 0.79 -19.82
N GLY A 125 -4.83 0.96 -20.16
CA GLY A 125 -4.27 2.23 -20.58
C GLY A 125 -3.97 3.18 -19.44
N VAL A 126 -3.62 4.43 -19.75
CA VAL A 126 -3.29 5.46 -18.76
C VAL A 126 -4.50 6.34 -18.47
N ILE A 127 -4.95 6.39 -17.22
CA ILE A 127 -6.00 7.33 -16.76
C ILE A 127 -5.45 8.74 -16.89
N ARG A 128 -6.11 9.57 -17.70
CA ARG A 128 -5.68 10.95 -18.01
C ARG A 128 -6.71 12.01 -17.62
N TYR A 129 -7.97 11.61 -17.50
CA TYR A 129 -9.12 12.49 -17.34
C TYR A 129 -10.18 11.85 -16.47
N ASN A 130 -11.14 12.63 -16.01
CA ASN A 130 -12.31 12.17 -15.26
C ASN A 130 -11.99 11.40 -13.97
N CYS A 131 -10.92 11.80 -13.32
CA CYS A 131 -10.51 11.24 -12.04
C CYS A 131 -10.04 12.37 -11.12
N ASP A 132 -11.02 13.14 -10.64
CA ASP A 132 -10.76 14.27 -9.76
C ASP A 132 -10.33 13.79 -8.36
N ALA A 133 -9.69 14.69 -7.61
CA ALA A 133 -9.28 14.42 -6.24
C ALA A 133 -10.49 14.52 -5.29
N GLY A 134 -11.37 13.53 -5.33
CA GLY A 134 -12.52 13.41 -4.42
C GLY A 134 -12.15 12.88 -3.03
N PRO A 135 -13.16 12.56 -2.19
CA PRO A 135 -12.95 11.95 -0.89
C PRO A 135 -12.19 10.62 -1.03
N LYS A 136 -11.15 10.43 -0.20
CA LYS A 136 -10.36 9.20 -0.24
C LYS A 136 -11.20 8.02 0.23
N ASN A 137 -11.37 7.03 -0.64
CA ASN A 137 -12.19 5.84 -0.40
C ASN A 137 -11.42 4.54 -0.62
N HIS A 138 -10.14 4.62 -1.01
CA HIS A 138 -9.31 3.45 -1.30
C HIS A 138 -7.84 3.73 -1.00
N ALA A 139 -7.08 2.67 -0.73
CA ALA A 139 -5.64 2.72 -0.55
C ALA A 139 -4.94 1.78 -1.54
N VAL A 140 -3.87 2.25 -2.16
CA VAL A 140 -3.10 1.53 -3.18
C VAL A 140 -1.61 1.69 -2.96
N VAL A 141 -0.81 0.92 -3.70
CA VAL A 141 0.66 1.02 -3.65
C VAL A 141 1.17 1.58 -4.97
N LEU A 142 1.89 2.71 -4.91
CA LEU A 142 2.68 3.20 -6.01
C LEU A 142 3.99 2.41 -6.06
N THR A 143 4.14 1.55 -7.06
CA THR A 143 5.32 0.67 -7.17
C THR A 143 6.41 1.25 -8.06
N GLY A 144 6.08 2.25 -8.86
CA GLY A 144 7.00 2.89 -9.77
C GLY A 144 6.33 3.93 -10.67
N TYR A 145 7.04 4.32 -11.70
CA TYR A 145 6.56 5.26 -12.70
C TYR A 145 7.27 5.05 -14.05
N ASN A 146 6.71 5.60 -15.11
CA ASN A 146 7.33 5.65 -16.44
C ASN A 146 7.33 7.09 -16.96
N LEU A 147 8.51 7.68 -17.11
CA LEU A 147 8.70 9.04 -17.62
C LEU A 147 8.93 9.10 -19.14
N THR A 148 9.18 7.97 -19.78
CA THR A 148 9.43 7.90 -21.24
C THR A 148 8.15 7.76 -22.05
N HIS A 149 7.06 7.36 -21.43
CA HIS A 149 5.74 7.29 -22.06
C HIS A 149 5.10 8.69 -22.19
N ASN A 150 4.22 8.87 -23.14
CA ASN A 150 3.46 10.11 -23.31
C ASN A 150 1.94 9.84 -23.16
N PRO A 151 1.29 10.34 -22.08
CA PRO A 151 1.87 11.04 -20.93
C PRO A 151 2.69 10.12 -20.03
N PRO A 152 3.62 10.67 -19.21
CA PRO A 152 4.26 9.94 -18.13
C PRO A 152 3.23 9.49 -17.11
N TYR A 153 3.45 8.35 -16.43
CA TYR A 153 2.47 7.78 -15.52
C TYR A 153 3.07 7.09 -14.29
N TYR A 154 2.28 7.01 -13.22
CA TYR A 154 2.52 6.13 -12.07
C TYR A 154 2.08 4.71 -12.38
N ILE A 155 2.84 3.73 -11.88
CA ILE A 155 2.49 2.31 -11.85
C ILE A 155 1.86 2.03 -10.50
N VAL A 156 0.57 1.75 -10.50
CA VAL A 156 -0.25 1.61 -9.29
C VAL A 156 -0.68 0.16 -9.13
N ARG A 157 -0.29 -0.47 -8.03
CA ARG A 157 -0.75 -1.81 -7.66
C ARG A 157 -2.04 -1.70 -6.85
N ASN A 158 -3.09 -2.32 -7.38
CA ASN A 158 -4.40 -2.42 -6.73
C ASN A 158 -4.53 -3.74 -5.94
N SER A 159 -5.59 -3.85 -5.13
CA SER A 159 -5.92 -5.03 -4.31
C SER A 159 -7.20 -5.75 -4.75
N TRP A 160 -7.65 -5.54 -6.00
CA TRP A 160 -8.91 -6.12 -6.52
C TRP A 160 -8.69 -7.43 -7.31
N GLY A 161 -7.54 -8.08 -7.13
CA GLY A 161 -7.19 -9.32 -7.80
C GLY A 161 -6.48 -9.11 -9.15
N SER A 162 -5.91 -10.18 -9.67
CA SER A 162 -5.13 -10.15 -10.92
C SER A 162 -5.99 -10.00 -12.18
N SER A 163 -7.29 -10.20 -12.09
CA SER A 163 -8.23 -9.95 -13.19
C SER A 163 -8.56 -8.46 -13.41
N PHE A 164 -8.20 -7.60 -12.45
CA PHE A 164 -8.37 -6.16 -12.58
C PHE A 164 -7.24 -5.56 -13.39
N GLY A 165 -7.57 -4.68 -14.35
CA GLY A 165 -6.61 -3.90 -15.14
C GLY A 165 -5.54 -4.76 -15.81
N ASP A 166 -4.29 -4.37 -15.65
CA ASP A 166 -3.13 -5.11 -16.15
C ASP A 166 -2.54 -5.97 -15.01
N ASN A 167 -3.01 -7.22 -14.87
CA ASN A 167 -2.56 -8.15 -13.83
C ASN A 167 -2.64 -7.59 -12.40
N GLY A 168 -3.69 -6.82 -12.09
CA GLY A 168 -3.88 -6.16 -10.79
C GLY A 168 -3.30 -4.76 -10.71
N TYR A 169 -2.75 -4.24 -11.80
CA TYR A 169 -2.20 -2.88 -11.89
C TYR A 169 -3.08 -1.96 -12.71
N LEU A 170 -2.91 -0.66 -12.46
CA LEU A 170 -3.43 0.41 -13.31
C LEU A 170 -2.39 1.51 -13.43
N TYR A 171 -2.60 2.40 -14.40
CA TYR A 171 -1.68 3.47 -14.72
C TYR A 171 -2.40 4.81 -14.64
N ILE A 172 -1.81 5.79 -13.94
CA ILE A 172 -2.36 7.13 -13.75
C ILE A 172 -1.36 8.15 -14.24
N ALA A 173 -1.76 9.05 -15.11
CA ALA A 173 -0.87 10.10 -15.62
C ALA A 173 -0.33 10.96 -14.48
N ILE A 174 0.96 11.28 -14.56
CA ILE A 174 1.64 12.18 -13.62
C ILE A 174 1.27 13.62 -13.95
N GLY A 175 1.12 14.42 -12.93
CA GLY A 175 0.66 15.80 -13.00
C GLY A 175 -0.84 15.93 -12.77
N ASN A 176 -1.26 17.07 -12.29
CA ASN A 176 -2.64 17.40 -11.94
C ASN A 176 -3.26 16.56 -10.81
N ASN A 177 -2.45 15.79 -10.08
CA ASN A 177 -2.91 15.02 -8.90
C ASN A 177 -4.19 14.21 -9.17
N LEU A 178 -4.23 13.51 -10.31
CA LEU A 178 -5.40 12.74 -10.73
C LEU A 178 -5.80 11.70 -9.68
N CYS A 179 -7.10 11.53 -9.45
CA CYS A 179 -7.66 10.66 -8.41
C CYS A 179 -7.17 11.00 -6.99
N GLY A 180 -6.52 12.16 -6.80
CA GLY A 180 -5.87 12.54 -5.56
C GLY A 180 -4.69 11.65 -5.17
N ILE A 181 -3.97 11.10 -6.16
CA ILE A 181 -2.90 10.12 -5.98
C ILE A 181 -1.74 10.62 -5.11
N ALA A 182 -1.54 11.91 -5.06
CA ALA A 182 -0.47 12.56 -4.33
C ALA A 182 -0.92 13.33 -3.06
N ASP A 183 -2.23 13.38 -2.75
CA ASP A 183 -2.75 14.13 -1.59
C ASP A 183 -2.33 13.54 -0.25
N LYS A 184 -2.34 12.22 -0.14
CA LYS A 184 -2.04 11.53 1.11
C LYS A 184 -1.20 10.30 0.82
N VAL A 185 0.10 10.49 0.94
CA VAL A 185 1.09 9.46 0.64
C VAL A 185 1.83 9.07 1.91
N THR A 186 1.92 7.78 2.14
CA THR A 186 2.61 7.19 3.30
C THR A 186 3.83 6.42 2.85
N LEU A 187 4.99 6.83 3.34
CA LEU A 187 6.26 6.11 3.22
C LEU A 187 6.51 5.32 4.49
N LEU A 188 6.92 4.09 4.34
CA LEU A 188 7.25 3.18 5.43
C LEU A 188 8.76 2.91 5.43
N PHE A 189 9.38 2.99 6.60
CA PHE A 189 10.77 2.62 6.78
C PHE A 189 10.80 1.35 7.65
N ALA A 190 10.88 0.22 7.00
CA ALA A 190 10.96 -1.08 7.65
C ALA A 190 12.41 -1.52 7.81
N THR A 191 12.69 -2.21 8.92
CA THR A 191 13.96 -2.87 9.20
C THR A 191 13.72 -4.34 9.44
N TYR A 192 14.74 -5.13 9.18
CA TYR A 192 14.81 -6.53 9.60
C TYR A 192 15.53 -6.59 10.94
N ASP A 193 14.92 -7.27 11.92
CA ASP A 193 15.50 -7.48 13.26
C ASP A 193 16.32 -8.77 13.32
#